data_011b36cc287176d5dfdb0478f101c7a9
#
_entry.id   011b36cc287176d5dfdb0478f101c7a9
#
_cell.length_a   1.000
_cell.length_b   1.000
_cell.length_c   1.000
_cell.angle_alpha   90.00
_cell.angle_beta   90.00
_cell.angle_gamma   90.00
#
_symmetry.space_group_name_H-M   'P 1'
#
loop_
_entity.id
_entity.type
_entity.pdbx_description
1 polymer ?
#
loop_
_entity_poly.entity_id
_entity_poly.type
_entity_poly.pdbx_seq_one_letter_code
_entity_poly.pdbx_strand_id
1 'polypeptide(L)'
;VTHLRPLRTSWARPKAELAESSRAAALEAVVDLHTFDPDRLAATCMRAGAIDVRTVTEELTASWFGWPVRTFEAAVRPGALGWGWSMFAYRGWLALSALDERVLARVVPDEYFYNVCVTGTRP
;
A
#
# COMPACT_ATOMS: atom_id res chain seq x y z
N VAL A 1 -18.51 -19.85 9.04
CA VAL A 1 -19.15 -18.60 9.46
C VAL A 1 -18.39 -17.96 10.62
N THR A 2 -17.83 -18.75 11.55
CA THR A 2 -17.02 -18.30 12.71
C THR A 2 -15.69 -17.65 12.31
N HIS A 3 -15.16 -17.95 11.13
CA HIS A 3 -13.86 -17.39 10.66
C HIS A 3 -13.96 -15.97 10.09
N LEU A 4 -15.16 -15.50 9.75
CA LEU A 4 -15.38 -14.12 9.27
C LEU A 4 -15.62 -13.10 10.41
N ARG A 5 -15.79 -13.59 11.64
CA ARG A 5 -16.02 -12.74 12.81
C ARG A 5 -14.85 -11.82 13.15
N PRO A 6 -13.58 -12.27 13.12
CA PRO A 6 -12.42 -11.39 13.30
C PRO A 6 -12.30 -10.31 12.23
N LEU A 7 -12.61 -10.67 10.97
CA LEU A 7 -12.62 -9.73 9.85
C LEU A 7 -13.59 -8.57 10.10
N ARG A 8 -14.82 -8.90 10.48
CA ARG A 8 -15.86 -7.92 10.76
C ARG A 8 -15.51 -7.03 11.96
N THR A 9 -14.90 -7.59 13.01
CA THR A 9 -14.50 -6.84 14.20
C THR A 9 -13.28 -5.95 13.96
N SER A 10 -12.30 -6.38 13.13
CA SER A 10 -11.14 -5.56 12.80
C SER A 10 -11.51 -4.35 11.94
N TRP A 11 -12.47 -4.49 11.04
CA TRP A 11 -12.96 -3.39 10.21
C TRP A 11 -13.89 -2.43 10.97
N ALA A 12 -14.60 -2.92 11.98
CA ALA A 12 -15.51 -2.12 12.78
C ALA A 12 -14.85 -1.40 13.97
N ARG A 13 -13.59 -1.73 14.30
CA ARG A 13 -12.88 -1.06 15.38
C ARG A 13 -12.42 0.33 14.96
N PRO A 14 -12.76 1.38 15.71
CA PRO A 14 -12.20 2.71 15.50
C PRO A 14 -10.66 2.64 15.58
N LYS A 15 -9.95 3.40 14.74
CA LYS A 15 -8.49 3.47 14.76
C LYS A 15 -7.93 3.83 16.15
N ALA A 16 -8.66 4.59 16.93
CA ALA A 16 -8.33 4.93 18.31
C ALA A 16 -8.24 3.71 19.24
N GLU A 17 -9.17 2.75 19.13
CA GLU A 17 -9.16 1.53 19.95
C GLU A 17 -7.99 0.59 19.58
N LEU A 18 -7.59 0.57 18.32
CA LEU A 18 -6.41 -0.16 17.86
C LEU A 18 -5.11 0.50 18.33
N ALA A 19 -5.08 1.82 18.42
CA ALA A 19 -3.93 2.58 18.91
C ALA A 19 -3.66 2.35 20.42
N GLU A 20 -4.70 2.12 21.21
CA GLU A 20 -4.56 1.81 22.64
C GLU A 20 -4.05 0.40 22.91
N SER A 21 -4.19 -0.53 21.98
CA SER A 21 -3.88 -1.95 22.18
C SER A 21 -2.41 -2.34 21.93
N SER A 22 -1.63 -1.51 21.26
CA SER A 22 -0.20 -1.77 21.05
C SER A 22 0.60 -0.50 20.77
N ARG A 23 1.89 -0.51 21.15
CA ARG A 23 2.81 0.60 20.90
C ARG A 23 3.02 0.86 19.40
N ALA A 24 2.95 -0.18 18.57
CA ALA A 24 3.02 -0.06 17.12
C ALA A 24 1.79 0.65 16.55
N ALA A 25 0.58 0.29 17.02
CA ALA A 25 -0.65 0.95 16.62
C ALA A 25 -0.72 2.41 17.12
N ALA A 26 -0.13 2.72 18.28
CA ALA A 26 0.01 4.10 18.75
C ALA A 26 0.94 4.92 17.86
N LEU A 27 2.04 4.33 17.37
CA LEU A 27 2.93 4.97 16.41
C LEU A 27 2.26 5.17 15.04
N GLU A 28 1.49 4.20 14.56
CA GLU A 28 0.72 4.32 13.32
C GLU A 28 -0.40 5.37 13.42
N ALA A 29 -1.01 5.55 14.59
CA ALA A 29 -2.02 6.59 14.80
C ALA A 29 -1.43 8.01 14.82
N VAL A 30 -0.15 8.14 15.15
CA VAL A 30 0.60 9.43 15.12
C VAL A 30 1.22 9.69 13.76
N VAL A 31 1.44 8.66 12.95
CA VAL A 31 1.85 8.84 11.55
C VAL A 31 0.65 9.41 10.80
N ASP A 32 0.72 10.69 10.59
CA ASP A 32 -0.24 11.43 9.78
C ASP A 32 -0.15 10.90 8.34
N LEU A 33 -1.17 10.12 7.96
CA LEU A 33 -1.25 9.58 6.60
C LEU A 33 -1.58 10.74 5.65
N HIS A 34 -0.57 11.50 5.30
CA HIS A 34 -0.69 12.47 4.23
C HIS A 34 -0.76 11.72 2.90
N THR A 35 -1.87 11.84 2.21
CA THR A 35 -1.93 11.52 0.80
C THR A 35 -1.11 12.57 0.06
N PHE A 36 0.00 12.16 -0.52
CA PHE A 36 0.81 13.06 -1.33
C PHE A 36 0.25 13.10 -2.75
N ASP A 37 0.00 14.31 -3.22
CA ASP A 37 -0.16 14.59 -4.64
C ASP A 37 1.23 14.45 -5.29
N PRO A 38 1.38 13.64 -6.35
CA PRO A 38 2.65 13.40 -7.04
C PRO A 38 3.34 14.67 -7.48
N ASP A 39 2.61 15.60 -8.09
CA ASP A 39 3.13 16.87 -8.58
C ASP A 39 3.61 17.77 -7.44
N ARG A 40 2.86 17.81 -6.37
CA ARG A 40 3.21 18.58 -5.17
C ARG A 40 4.45 18.02 -4.48
N LEU A 41 4.61 16.71 -4.47
CA LEU A 41 5.79 16.05 -3.92
C LEU A 41 7.03 16.35 -4.78
N ALA A 42 6.92 16.22 -6.10
CA ALA A 42 7.98 16.56 -7.04
C ALA A 42 8.39 18.04 -6.93
N ALA A 43 7.42 18.95 -6.89
CA ALA A 43 7.67 20.39 -6.69
C ALA A 43 8.35 20.68 -5.35
N THR A 44 8.07 19.92 -4.31
CA THR A 44 8.72 20.06 -3.01
C THR A 44 10.19 19.63 -3.09
N CYS A 45 10.50 18.53 -3.78
CA CYS A 45 11.86 18.10 -4.02
C CYS A 45 12.66 19.13 -4.82
N MET A 46 12.07 19.70 -5.87
CA MET A 46 12.70 20.77 -6.67
C MET A 46 12.97 22.03 -5.84
N ARG A 47 12.03 22.45 -5.01
CA ARG A 47 12.24 23.59 -4.08
C ARG A 47 13.34 23.32 -3.06
N ALA A 48 13.53 22.06 -2.67
CA ALA A 48 14.63 21.65 -1.80
C ALA A 48 16.00 21.58 -2.51
N GLY A 49 16.05 21.89 -3.82
CA GLY A 49 17.28 21.93 -4.60
C GLY A 49 17.58 20.65 -5.37
N ALA A 50 16.66 19.71 -5.45
CA ALA A 50 16.86 18.52 -6.28
C ALA A 50 16.74 18.87 -7.78
N ILE A 51 17.62 18.30 -8.60
CA ILE A 51 17.61 18.37 -10.07
C ILE A 51 17.23 16.99 -10.64
N ASP A 52 16.85 16.95 -11.90
CA ASP A 52 16.42 15.71 -12.60
C ASP A 52 15.32 14.94 -11.83
N VAL A 53 14.38 15.68 -11.27
CA VAL A 53 13.29 15.09 -10.49
C VAL A 53 12.39 14.27 -11.40
N ARG A 54 12.21 13.00 -11.04
CA ARG A 54 11.32 12.05 -11.74
C ARG A 54 10.34 11.46 -10.75
N THR A 55 9.10 11.35 -11.17
CA THR A 55 8.03 10.68 -10.43
C THR A 55 7.74 9.33 -11.09
N VAL A 56 7.65 8.31 -10.26
CA VAL A 56 7.23 6.96 -10.66
C VAL A 56 6.09 6.54 -9.75
N THR A 57 5.00 6.10 -10.35
CA THR A 57 3.81 5.63 -9.64
C THR A 57 3.71 4.12 -9.76
N GLU A 58 3.36 3.47 -8.66
CA GLU A 58 3.33 2.03 -8.54
C GLU A 58 2.07 1.57 -7.79
N GLU A 59 1.71 0.32 -8.01
CA GLU A 59 0.69 -0.38 -7.25
C GLU A 59 -0.74 0.21 -7.38
N LEU A 60 -1.36 0.06 -8.53
CA LEU A 60 -2.80 0.28 -8.71
C LEU A 60 -3.56 -1.05 -8.52
N THR A 61 -3.45 -1.97 -9.50
CA THR A 61 -4.17 -3.25 -9.45
C THR A 61 -3.53 -4.23 -8.48
N ALA A 62 -2.22 -4.14 -8.27
CA ALA A 62 -1.49 -4.93 -7.28
C ALA A 62 -1.97 -4.63 -5.86
N SER A 63 -2.20 -3.36 -5.52
CA SER A 63 -2.77 -2.97 -4.22
C SER A 63 -4.21 -3.46 -4.06
N TRP A 64 -5.05 -3.32 -5.10
CA TRP A 64 -6.42 -3.81 -5.05
C TRP A 64 -6.50 -5.33 -4.85
N PHE A 65 -5.57 -6.09 -5.41
CA PHE A 65 -5.44 -7.51 -5.14
C PHE A 65 -4.87 -7.79 -3.75
N GLY A 66 -3.86 -7.04 -3.32
CA GLY A 66 -3.19 -7.23 -2.03
C GLY A 66 -4.12 -7.03 -0.83
N TRP A 67 -5.05 -6.09 -0.91
CA TRP A 67 -6.00 -5.79 0.16
C TRP A 67 -6.86 -6.99 0.58
N PRO A 68 -7.63 -7.64 -0.31
CA PRO A 68 -8.42 -8.82 0.04
C PRO A 68 -7.53 -10.00 0.45
N VAL A 69 -6.36 -10.18 -0.17
CA VAL A 69 -5.41 -11.22 0.20
C VAL A 69 -4.95 -11.04 1.65
N ARG A 70 -4.45 -9.87 2.02
CA ARG A 70 -4.01 -9.56 3.40
C ARG A 70 -5.16 -9.63 4.40
N THR A 71 -6.34 -9.19 4.01
CA THR A 71 -7.54 -9.26 4.85
C THR A 71 -7.92 -10.72 5.14
N PHE A 72 -7.83 -11.58 4.13
CA PHE A 72 -8.07 -13.01 4.30
C PHE A 72 -6.99 -13.65 5.18
N GLU A 73 -5.73 -13.35 4.94
CA GLU A 73 -4.60 -13.84 5.76
C GLU A 73 -4.74 -13.44 7.23
N ALA A 74 -5.15 -12.21 7.50
CA ALA A 74 -5.38 -11.73 8.86
C ALA A 74 -6.56 -12.40 9.57
N ALA A 75 -7.51 -12.95 8.82
CA ALA A 75 -8.69 -13.65 9.35
C ALA A 75 -8.43 -15.14 9.65
N VAL A 76 -7.35 -15.68 9.12
CA VAL A 76 -6.98 -17.10 9.28
C VAL A 76 -5.96 -17.25 10.40
N ARG A 77 -5.96 -18.40 11.06
CA ARG A 77 -4.95 -18.68 12.11
C ARG A 77 -3.55 -18.66 11.52
N PRO A 78 -2.56 -18.06 12.20
CA PRO A 78 -1.17 -18.11 11.78
C PRO A 78 -0.72 -19.53 11.46
N GLY A 79 -0.11 -19.73 10.29
CA GLY A 79 0.38 -21.04 9.85
C GLY A 79 -0.67 -21.98 9.22
N ALA A 80 -1.95 -21.58 9.16
CA ALA A 80 -2.99 -22.41 8.54
C ALA A 80 -2.96 -22.34 7.00
N LEU A 81 -2.38 -21.28 6.44
CA LEU A 81 -2.20 -21.12 5.01
C LEU A 81 -0.87 -21.75 4.59
N GLY A 82 -0.95 -22.73 3.69
CA GLY A 82 0.23 -23.44 3.19
C GLY A 82 1.02 -22.64 2.16
N TRP A 83 2.19 -23.19 1.80
CA TRP A 83 3.08 -22.60 0.81
C TRP A 83 2.41 -22.26 -0.53
N GLY A 84 1.46 -23.08 -0.98
CA GLY A 84 0.71 -22.84 -2.21
C GLY A 84 -0.05 -21.50 -2.20
N TRP A 85 -0.64 -21.15 -1.07
CA TRP A 85 -1.29 -19.84 -0.89
C TRP A 85 -0.30 -18.70 -0.98
N SER A 86 0.82 -18.79 -0.26
CA SER A 86 1.85 -17.74 -0.27
C SER A 86 2.40 -17.52 -1.68
N MET A 87 2.63 -18.61 -2.43
CA MET A 87 3.07 -18.53 -3.82
C MET A 87 2.01 -17.94 -4.75
N PHE A 88 0.74 -18.25 -4.55
CA PHE A 88 -0.36 -17.65 -5.30
C PHE A 88 -0.44 -16.14 -5.05
N ALA A 89 -0.44 -15.73 -3.77
CA ALA A 89 -0.51 -14.33 -3.39
C ALA A 89 0.69 -13.54 -3.96
N TYR A 90 1.90 -14.07 -3.81
CA TYR A 90 3.13 -13.45 -4.29
C TYR A 90 3.18 -13.33 -5.82
N ARG A 91 2.88 -14.42 -6.54
CA ARG A 91 2.87 -14.40 -8.02
C ARG A 91 1.77 -13.50 -8.58
N GLY A 92 0.59 -13.51 -7.95
CA GLY A 92 -0.51 -12.62 -8.30
C GLY A 92 -0.11 -11.17 -8.17
N TRP A 93 0.50 -10.81 -7.04
CA TRP A 93 1.01 -9.46 -6.80
C TRP A 93 2.07 -9.07 -7.83
N LEU A 94 3.07 -9.92 -8.10
CA LEU A 94 4.11 -9.64 -9.11
C LEU A 94 3.54 -9.43 -10.51
N ALA A 95 2.57 -10.27 -10.92
CA ALA A 95 1.97 -10.16 -12.24
C ALA A 95 1.19 -8.84 -12.39
N LEU A 96 0.46 -8.44 -11.36
CA LEU A 96 -0.30 -7.19 -11.34
C LEU A 96 0.61 -5.98 -11.23
N SER A 97 1.68 -6.03 -10.43
CA SER A 97 2.70 -4.96 -10.40
C SER A 97 3.34 -4.76 -11.77
N ALA A 98 3.67 -5.84 -12.47
CA ALA A 98 4.21 -5.76 -13.83
C ALA A 98 3.20 -5.18 -14.84
N LEU A 99 1.91 -5.44 -14.67
CA LEU A 99 0.84 -4.82 -15.45
C LEU A 99 0.73 -3.33 -15.14
N ASP A 100 0.74 -2.97 -13.86
CA ASP A 100 0.68 -1.58 -13.41
C ASP A 100 1.83 -0.77 -14.02
N GLU A 101 3.07 -1.24 -13.90
CA GLU A 101 4.26 -0.55 -14.40
C GLU A 101 4.32 -0.44 -15.94
N ARG A 102 4.00 -1.54 -16.65
CA ARG A 102 4.22 -1.61 -18.09
C ARG A 102 3.08 -1.03 -18.92
N VAL A 103 1.86 -1.09 -18.40
CA VAL A 103 0.65 -0.71 -19.12
C VAL A 103 -0.06 0.43 -18.43
N LEU A 104 -0.46 0.27 -17.17
CA LEU A 104 -1.36 1.23 -16.51
C LEU A 104 -0.67 2.55 -16.20
N ALA A 105 0.59 2.54 -15.81
CA ALA A 105 1.37 3.77 -15.58
C ALA A 105 1.52 4.67 -16.83
N ARG A 106 1.15 4.17 -18.01
CA ARG A 106 1.19 4.97 -19.25
C ARG A 106 -0.16 5.58 -19.64
N VAL A 107 -1.25 5.07 -19.09
CA VAL A 107 -2.62 5.43 -19.52
C VAL A 107 -3.50 5.93 -18.38
N VAL A 108 -3.12 5.63 -17.14
CA VAL A 108 -3.85 6.04 -15.94
C VAL A 108 -3.13 7.21 -15.29
N PRO A 109 -3.83 8.28 -14.90
CA PRO A 109 -3.22 9.39 -14.17
C PRO A 109 -2.57 8.95 -12.86
N ASP A 110 -1.44 9.57 -12.51
CA ASP A 110 -0.59 9.22 -11.38
C ASP A 110 -1.31 9.26 -10.02
N GLU A 111 -2.32 10.10 -9.89
CA GLU A 111 -3.14 10.26 -8.69
C GLU A 111 -3.97 9.03 -8.29
N TYR A 112 -4.16 8.07 -9.21
CA TYR A 112 -4.89 6.82 -8.94
C TYR A 112 -4.01 5.71 -8.38
N PHE A 113 -2.70 5.90 -8.41
CA PHE A 113 -1.75 4.91 -7.89
C PHE A 113 -1.60 5.04 -6.38
N TYR A 114 -1.37 3.90 -5.74
CA TYR A 114 -1.28 3.84 -4.29
C TYR A 114 0.06 4.35 -3.76
N ASN A 115 1.14 4.08 -4.48
CA ASN A 115 2.49 4.48 -4.13
C ASN A 115 3.04 5.47 -5.15
N VAL A 116 3.70 6.50 -4.64
CA VAL A 116 4.43 7.49 -5.43
C VAL A 116 5.89 7.50 -4.96
N CYS A 117 6.78 7.24 -5.89
CA CYS A 117 8.22 7.36 -5.66
C CYS A 117 8.74 8.59 -6.42
N VAL A 118 9.38 9.51 -5.72
CA VAL A 118 10.04 10.66 -6.34
C VAL A 118 11.54 10.50 -6.17
N THR A 119 12.25 10.54 -7.28
CA THR A 119 13.72 10.49 -7.31
C THR A 119 14.26 11.80 -7.86
N GLY A 120 15.40 12.21 -7.37
CA GLY A 120 16.09 13.40 -7.85
C GLY A 120 17.58 13.34 -7.53
N THR A 121 18.38 14.12 -8.25
CA THR A 121 19.81 14.22 -8.04
C THR A 121 20.10 15.47 -7.22
N ARG A 122 21.04 15.36 -6.29
CA ARG A 122 21.58 16.53 -5.60
C ARG A 122 22.67 17.15 -6.48
N PRO A 123 22.65 18.47 -6.74
CA PRO A 123 23.70 19.15 -7.49
C PRO A 123 25.05 19.13 -6.76
#